data_6a8579fa33feaab28e47d4efd5e6f508
#
_entry.id   6a8579fa33feaab28e47d4efd5e6f508
#
_cell.length_a   1.000
_cell.length_b   1.000
_cell.length_c   1.000
_cell.angle_alpha   90.00
_cell.angle_beta   90.00
_cell.angle_gamma   90.00
#
_symmetry.space_group_name_H-M   'P 1'
#
loop_
_entity.id
_entity.type
_entity.pdbx_description
1 polymer ?
#
loop_
_entity_poly.entity_id
_entity_poly.type
_entity_poly.pdbx_seq_one_letter_code
_entity_poly.pdbx_strand_id
1 'polypeptide(L)'
;MLLETLRSFKGLVVGLVFGIVLTSCALTNENGTKNEESASIYLQLGVRYLDLGKLEIAKENLQLAQKKDPNNTQVHNAAAYLYEKLNDFKQAKEQYEIATELSPNDWSVQNNYGRFLCDRGEYTQGMALLTKAISTQLNDRQWLALTNAGRCQYAMGQKQSAKSYFKQALMLNEAYPPALLEMQAISYQNGEYLAAKAYLQRYLSVADYTAGTLWFGMQTERALGNISLAKEYQKLLVEKFPFSDEAKRLAGVKDF
;
A
#
# COMPACT_ATOMS: atom_id res chain seq x y z
N MET A 1 -67.82 -24.91 -30.87
CA MET A 1 -67.59 -23.45 -30.89
C MET A 1 -67.32 -22.84 -29.53
N LEU A 2 -67.48 -23.51 -28.40
CA LEU A 2 -67.22 -22.98 -27.03
C LEU A 2 -65.85 -23.38 -26.46
N LEU A 3 -65.13 -24.27 -27.09
CA LEU A 3 -63.85 -24.80 -26.62
C LEU A 3 -62.59 -24.05 -27.20
N GLU A 4 -62.75 -23.32 -28.28
CA GLU A 4 -61.65 -22.55 -28.88
C GLU A 4 -61.44 -21.18 -28.26
N THR A 5 -62.51 -20.56 -27.69
CA THR A 5 -62.42 -19.28 -27.00
C THR A 5 -61.70 -19.34 -25.66
N LEU A 6 -61.70 -20.48 -24.99
CA LEU A 6 -61.00 -20.68 -23.71
C LEU A 6 -59.47 -20.88 -23.85
N ARG A 7 -58.99 -21.29 -25.03
CA ARG A 7 -57.55 -21.43 -25.30
C ARG A 7 -56.83 -20.12 -25.57
N SER A 8 -57.57 -19.14 -26.17
CA SER A 8 -57.04 -17.83 -26.46
C SER A 8 -56.84 -16.97 -25.20
N PHE A 9 -57.72 -17.15 -24.18
CA PHE A 9 -57.64 -16.38 -22.94
C PHE A 9 -56.52 -16.81 -22.00
N LYS A 10 -56.10 -18.10 -22.02
CA LYS A 10 -54.99 -18.59 -21.21
C LYS A 10 -53.63 -18.14 -21.73
N GLY A 11 -53.47 -17.93 -23.04
CA GLY A 11 -52.22 -17.42 -23.63
C GLY A 11 -51.95 -15.96 -23.33
N LEU A 12 -53.00 -15.14 -23.21
CA LEU A 12 -52.86 -13.69 -22.97
C LEU A 12 -52.48 -13.37 -21.52
N VAL A 13 -52.96 -14.15 -20.55
CA VAL A 13 -52.65 -13.93 -19.12
C VAL A 13 -51.22 -14.39 -18.79
N VAL A 14 -50.71 -15.44 -19.43
CA VAL A 14 -49.34 -15.90 -19.23
C VAL A 14 -48.31 -14.93 -19.84
N GLY A 15 -48.63 -14.28 -20.97
CA GLY A 15 -47.77 -13.29 -21.59
C GLY A 15 -47.62 -12.00 -20.78
N LEU A 16 -48.74 -11.58 -20.09
CA LEU A 16 -48.72 -10.37 -19.26
C LEU A 16 -47.96 -10.53 -17.93
N VAL A 17 -47.98 -11.73 -17.34
CA VAL A 17 -47.24 -12.01 -16.11
C VAL A 17 -45.72 -12.11 -16.39
N PHE A 18 -45.32 -12.61 -17.57
CA PHE A 18 -43.89 -12.72 -17.94
C PHE A 18 -43.26 -11.36 -18.30
N GLY A 19 -44.07 -10.39 -18.82
CA GLY A 19 -43.59 -9.04 -19.15
C GLY A 19 -43.33 -8.16 -17.92
N ILE A 20 -44.02 -8.38 -16.81
CA ILE A 20 -43.87 -7.57 -15.59
C ILE A 20 -42.62 -7.99 -14.79
N VAL A 21 -42.20 -9.26 -14.85
CA VAL A 21 -41.01 -9.74 -14.14
C VAL A 21 -39.70 -9.26 -14.79
N LEU A 22 -39.67 -9.07 -16.12
CA LEU A 22 -38.48 -8.62 -16.84
C LEU A 22 -38.20 -7.11 -16.66
N THR A 23 -39.26 -6.27 -16.47
CA THR A 23 -39.06 -4.83 -16.22
C THR A 23 -38.61 -4.52 -14.80
N SER A 24 -38.88 -5.38 -13.82
CA SER A 24 -38.42 -5.21 -12.44
C SER A 24 -36.88 -5.45 -12.28
N CYS A 25 -36.32 -6.40 -13.03
CA CYS A 25 -34.87 -6.65 -12.98
C CYS A 25 -34.02 -5.57 -13.65
N ALA A 26 -34.52 -4.89 -14.69
CA ALA A 26 -33.78 -3.83 -15.37
C ALA A 26 -33.66 -2.54 -14.51
N LEU A 27 -34.73 -2.17 -13.79
CA LEU A 27 -34.72 -0.98 -12.94
C LEU A 27 -33.85 -1.12 -11.68
N THR A 28 -33.69 -2.33 -11.15
CA THR A 28 -32.80 -2.57 -10.00
C THR A 28 -31.32 -2.54 -10.38
N ASN A 29 -31.01 -2.86 -11.64
CA ASN A 29 -29.61 -2.88 -12.10
C ASN A 29 -29.06 -1.47 -12.39
N GLU A 30 -29.86 -0.54 -12.90
CA GLU A 30 -29.42 0.83 -13.18
C GLU A 30 -29.06 1.63 -11.92
N ASN A 31 -29.78 1.44 -10.82
CA ASN A 31 -29.45 2.11 -9.56
C ASN A 31 -28.22 1.50 -8.88
N GLY A 32 -27.98 0.21 -9.03
CA GLY A 32 -26.79 -0.48 -8.55
C GLY A 32 -25.54 0.06 -9.25
N THR A 33 -25.55 0.07 -10.58
CA THR A 33 -24.41 0.56 -11.38
C THR A 33 -24.08 2.03 -11.13
N LYS A 34 -25.08 2.91 -10.97
CA LYS A 34 -24.87 4.32 -10.61
C LYS A 34 -24.26 4.50 -9.22
N ASN A 35 -24.63 3.66 -8.26
CA ASN A 35 -24.04 3.71 -6.93
C ASN A 35 -22.59 3.22 -6.94
N GLU A 36 -22.28 2.14 -7.64
CA GLU A 36 -20.92 1.62 -7.81
C GLU A 36 -20.00 2.63 -8.51
N GLU A 37 -20.48 3.27 -9.59
CA GLU A 37 -19.76 4.33 -10.29
C GLU A 37 -19.50 5.54 -9.37
N SER A 38 -20.50 5.97 -8.62
CA SER A 38 -20.36 7.04 -7.63
C SER A 38 -19.37 6.67 -6.52
N ALA A 39 -19.41 5.43 -6.02
CA ALA A 39 -18.46 4.92 -5.03
C ALA A 39 -17.04 4.95 -5.55
N SER A 40 -16.83 4.55 -6.81
CA SER A 40 -15.51 4.58 -7.47
C SER A 40 -14.95 6.00 -7.57
N ILE A 41 -15.78 6.99 -7.91
CA ILE A 41 -15.38 8.40 -7.97
C ILE A 41 -14.95 8.90 -6.59
N TYR A 42 -15.76 8.67 -5.55
CA TYR A 42 -15.42 9.08 -4.19
C TYR A 42 -14.20 8.33 -3.64
N LEU A 43 -14.00 7.06 -3.98
CA LEU A 43 -12.79 6.30 -3.64
C LEU A 43 -11.54 6.96 -4.25
N GLN A 44 -11.58 7.29 -5.54
CA GLN A 44 -10.44 7.94 -6.23
C GLN A 44 -10.12 9.30 -5.60
N LEU A 45 -11.14 10.10 -5.29
CA LEU A 45 -10.95 11.37 -4.58
C LEU A 45 -10.37 11.15 -3.18
N GLY A 46 -10.90 10.20 -2.43
CA GLY A 46 -10.40 9.84 -1.10
C GLY A 46 -8.93 9.45 -1.10
N VAL A 47 -8.52 8.55 -2.00
CA VAL A 47 -7.12 8.14 -2.18
C VAL A 47 -6.24 9.32 -2.59
N ARG A 48 -6.68 10.14 -3.54
CA ARG A 48 -5.93 11.32 -3.95
C ARG A 48 -5.71 12.31 -2.80
N TYR A 49 -6.72 12.55 -1.96
CA TYR A 49 -6.55 13.42 -0.79
C TYR A 49 -5.69 12.80 0.31
N LEU A 50 -5.69 11.47 0.43
CA LEU A 50 -4.73 10.75 1.29
C LEU A 50 -3.28 11.00 0.84
N ASP A 51 -3.00 10.88 -0.46
CA ASP A 51 -1.67 11.13 -1.02
C ASP A 51 -1.21 12.59 -0.81
N LEU A 52 -2.16 13.53 -0.80
CA LEU A 52 -1.90 14.94 -0.51
C LEU A 52 -1.83 15.27 1.00
N GLY A 53 -1.99 14.29 1.88
CA GLY A 53 -2.02 14.47 3.33
C GLY A 53 -3.25 15.22 3.86
N LYS A 54 -4.29 15.42 3.04
CA LYS A 54 -5.53 16.12 3.41
C LYS A 54 -6.53 15.12 4.03
N LEU A 55 -6.22 14.68 5.26
CA LEU A 55 -6.87 13.52 5.88
C LEU A 55 -8.37 13.71 6.12
N GLU A 56 -8.83 14.90 6.51
CA GLU A 56 -10.27 15.16 6.73
C GLU A 56 -11.06 15.06 5.43
N ILE A 57 -10.55 15.66 4.34
CA ILE A 57 -11.22 15.58 3.03
C ILE A 57 -11.19 14.15 2.50
N ALA A 58 -10.11 13.41 2.73
CA ALA A 58 -10.02 11.99 2.40
C ALA A 58 -11.10 11.19 3.14
N LYS A 59 -11.28 11.46 4.45
CA LYS A 59 -12.28 10.80 5.30
C LYS A 59 -13.70 11.01 4.78
N GLU A 60 -14.07 12.26 4.49
CA GLU A 60 -15.39 12.59 3.94
C GLU A 60 -15.67 11.83 2.64
N ASN A 61 -14.71 11.82 1.71
CA ASN A 61 -14.88 11.11 0.45
C ASN A 61 -14.97 9.59 0.63
N LEU A 62 -14.13 8.98 1.46
CA LEU A 62 -14.20 7.54 1.72
C LEU A 62 -15.49 7.14 2.43
N GLN A 63 -16.03 7.96 3.34
CA GLN A 63 -17.33 7.72 3.95
C GLN A 63 -18.48 7.81 2.92
N LEU A 64 -18.41 8.75 1.97
CA LEU A 64 -19.36 8.82 0.87
C LEU A 64 -19.27 7.58 -0.03
N ALA A 65 -18.04 7.10 -0.32
CA ALA A 65 -17.83 5.87 -1.06
C ALA A 65 -18.45 4.66 -0.35
N GLN A 66 -18.20 4.49 0.96
CA GLN A 66 -18.78 3.41 1.78
C GLN A 66 -20.32 3.47 1.80
N LYS A 67 -20.90 4.67 1.88
CA LYS A 67 -22.36 4.84 1.83
C LYS A 67 -22.95 4.44 0.48
N LYS A 68 -22.21 4.64 -0.62
CA LYS A 68 -22.65 4.29 -1.98
C LYS A 68 -22.49 2.80 -2.27
N ASP A 69 -21.39 2.21 -1.83
CA ASP A 69 -21.11 0.78 -1.99
C ASP A 69 -20.45 0.23 -0.71
N PRO A 70 -21.28 -0.23 0.25
CA PRO A 70 -20.81 -0.75 1.54
C PRO A 70 -19.99 -2.04 1.45
N ASN A 71 -20.06 -2.74 0.34
CA ASN A 71 -19.34 -4.01 0.13
C ASN A 71 -18.12 -3.85 -0.78
N ASN A 72 -17.66 -2.62 -1.02
CA ASN A 72 -16.50 -2.37 -1.86
C ASN A 72 -15.20 -2.61 -1.09
N THR A 73 -14.53 -3.67 -1.41
CA THR A 73 -13.25 -4.08 -0.81
C THR A 73 -12.22 -2.95 -0.84
N GLN A 74 -12.08 -2.23 -1.97
CA GLN A 74 -11.07 -1.21 -2.13
C GLN A 74 -11.39 0.04 -1.30
N VAL A 75 -12.66 0.34 -1.08
CA VAL A 75 -13.09 1.44 -0.20
C VAL A 75 -12.69 1.14 1.25
N HIS A 76 -12.93 -0.08 1.73
CA HIS A 76 -12.50 -0.51 3.07
C HIS A 76 -10.98 -0.53 3.21
N ASN A 77 -10.26 -1.04 2.22
CA ASN A 77 -8.79 -1.03 2.19
C ASN A 77 -8.22 0.40 2.25
N ALA A 78 -8.79 1.35 1.51
CA ALA A 78 -8.39 2.76 1.55
C ALA A 78 -8.77 3.44 2.89
N ALA A 79 -9.95 3.12 3.43
CA ALA A 79 -10.38 3.62 4.75
C ALA A 79 -9.45 3.11 5.88
N ALA A 80 -9.03 1.84 5.82
CA ALA A 80 -8.06 1.31 6.75
C ALA A 80 -6.75 2.11 6.74
N TYR A 81 -6.21 2.38 5.55
CA TYR A 81 -5.01 3.20 5.41
C TYR A 81 -5.20 4.65 5.90
N LEU A 82 -6.37 5.25 5.66
CA LEU A 82 -6.73 6.54 6.25
C LEU A 82 -6.65 6.50 7.79
N TYR A 83 -7.27 5.50 8.43
CA TYR A 83 -7.26 5.37 9.87
C TYR A 83 -5.86 5.12 10.43
N GLU A 84 -4.98 4.43 9.69
CA GLU A 84 -3.56 4.36 10.05
C GLU A 84 -2.92 5.76 10.10
N LYS A 85 -3.18 6.61 9.11
CA LYS A 85 -2.66 7.99 9.06
C LYS A 85 -3.21 8.87 10.18
N LEU A 86 -4.43 8.59 10.64
CA LEU A 86 -5.05 9.25 11.78
C LEU A 86 -4.61 8.65 13.14
N ASN A 87 -3.76 7.62 13.14
CA ASN A 87 -3.34 6.84 14.31
C ASN A 87 -4.52 6.16 15.05
N ASP A 88 -5.66 5.99 14.39
CA ASP A 88 -6.77 5.18 14.89
C ASP A 88 -6.59 3.71 14.46
N PHE A 89 -5.66 3.02 15.11
CA PHE A 89 -5.28 1.66 14.75
C PHE A 89 -6.39 0.63 14.98
N LYS A 90 -7.35 0.95 15.84
CA LYS A 90 -8.52 0.09 16.05
C LYS A 90 -9.43 0.11 14.82
N GLN A 91 -9.80 1.31 14.36
CA GLN A 91 -10.60 1.45 13.15
C GLN A 91 -9.85 0.96 11.91
N ALA A 92 -8.54 1.18 11.82
CA ALA A 92 -7.73 0.64 10.74
C ALA A 92 -7.83 -0.90 10.67
N LYS A 93 -7.66 -1.59 11.79
CA LYS A 93 -7.77 -3.05 11.87
C LYS A 93 -9.15 -3.54 11.44
N GLU A 94 -10.22 -2.94 11.97
CA GLU A 94 -11.60 -3.27 11.62
C GLU A 94 -11.87 -3.15 10.11
N GLN A 95 -11.41 -2.07 9.48
CA GLN A 95 -11.59 -1.88 8.05
C GLN A 95 -10.78 -2.87 7.20
N TYR A 96 -9.57 -3.26 7.63
CA TYR A 96 -8.79 -4.32 6.98
C TYR A 96 -9.44 -5.69 7.13
N GLU A 97 -10.03 -6.00 8.29
CA GLU A 97 -10.77 -7.24 8.51
C GLU A 97 -11.96 -7.34 7.56
N ILE A 98 -12.79 -6.28 7.46
CA ILE A 98 -13.90 -6.22 6.50
C ILE A 98 -13.40 -6.40 5.06
N ALA A 99 -12.36 -5.69 4.64
CA ALA A 99 -11.80 -5.82 3.30
C ALA A 99 -11.33 -7.25 3.00
N THR A 100 -10.73 -7.92 4.01
CA THR A 100 -10.26 -9.30 3.90
C THR A 100 -11.41 -10.30 3.82
N GLU A 101 -12.50 -10.08 4.55
CA GLU A 101 -13.73 -10.88 4.47
C GLU A 101 -14.42 -10.76 3.12
N LEU A 102 -14.51 -9.54 2.58
CA LEU A 102 -15.11 -9.28 1.27
C LEU A 102 -14.29 -9.89 0.12
N SER A 103 -12.96 -9.87 0.21
CA SER A 103 -12.07 -10.37 -0.85
C SER A 103 -10.83 -11.03 -0.26
N PRO A 104 -10.93 -12.29 0.22
CA PRO A 104 -9.84 -12.99 0.91
C PRO A 104 -8.58 -13.21 0.06
N ASN A 105 -8.71 -13.16 -1.26
CA ASN A 105 -7.63 -13.40 -2.22
C ASN A 105 -7.12 -12.11 -2.90
N ASP A 106 -7.61 -10.94 -2.50
CA ASP A 106 -7.10 -9.67 -3.01
C ASP A 106 -5.69 -9.42 -2.46
N TRP A 107 -4.70 -9.46 -3.34
CA TRP A 107 -3.29 -9.29 -2.96
C TRP A 107 -2.99 -7.91 -2.39
N SER A 108 -3.72 -6.86 -2.80
CA SER A 108 -3.48 -5.50 -2.30
C SER A 108 -3.95 -5.36 -0.86
N VAL A 109 -5.10 -5.96 -0.52
CA VAL A 109 -5.60 -6.04 0.87
C VAL A 109 -4.63 -6.86 1.72
N GLN A 110 -4.25 -8.07 1.26
CA GLN A 110 -3.29 -8.93 1.96
C GLN A 110 -1.95 -8.22 2.22
N ASN A 111 -1.44 -7.48 1.23
CA ASN A 111 -0.21 -6.70 1.36
C ASN A 111 -0.35 -5.57 2.38
N ASN A 112 -1.41 -4.78 2.31
CA ASN A 112 -1.60 -3.63 3.18
C ASN A 112 -1.89 -4.05 4.62
N TYR A 113 -2.79 -5.02 4.82
CA TYR A 113 -3.11 -5.55 6.13
C TYR A 113 -1.92 -6.29 6.75
N GLY A 114 -1.20 -7.09 5.94
CA GLY A 114 0.02 -7.77 6.39
C GLY A 114 1.10 -6.80 6.87
N ARG A 115 1.34 -5.71 6.12
CA ARG A 115 2.24 -4.62 6.54
C ARG A 115 1.76 -3.99 7.85
N PHE A 116 0.47 -3.60 7.93
CA PHE A 116 -0.11 -3.01 9.14
C PHE A 116 0.09 -3.88 10.37
N LEU A 117 -0.17 -5.19 10.27
CA LEU A 117 0.02 -6.12 11.39
C LEU A 117 1.50 -6.20 11.81
N CYS A 118 2.42 -6.24 10.86
CA CYS A 118 3.85 -6.21 11.15
C CYS A 118 4.28 -4.92 11.87
N ASP A 119 3.75 -3.78 11.46
CA ASP A 119 4.00 -2.48 12.09
C ASP A 119 3.43 -2.41 13.53
N ARG A 120 2.48 -3.27 13.87
CA ARG A 120 1.89 -3.43 15.22
C ARG A 120 2.51 -4.56 16.03
N GLY A 121 3.53 -5.26 15.50
CA GLY A 121 4.17 -6.40 16.17
C GLY A 121 3.42 -7.72 16.03
N GLU A 122 2.32 -7.77 15.30
CA GLU A 122 1.55 -8.98 15.01
C GLU A 122 2.22 -9.77 13.85
N TYR A 123 3.51 -10.08 14.00
CA TYR A 123 4.39 -10.56 12.92
C TYR A 123 3.92 -11.86 12.26
N THR A 124 3.43 -12.82 13.05
CA THR A 124 3.00 -14.13 12.52
C THR A 124 1.85 -13.98 11.54
N GLN A 125 0.84 -13.19 11.89
CA GLN A 125 -0.31 -12.94 11.04
C GLN A 125 0.08 -12.06 9.86
N GLY A 126 0.87 -11.01 10.10
CA GLY A 126 1.37 -10.11 9.06
C GLY A 126 2.17 -10.86 7.98
N MET A 127 3.11 -11.71 8.38
CA MET A 127 3.89 -12.54 7.45
C MET A 127 3.03 -13.54 6.68
N ALA A 128 2.00 -14.12 7.31
CA ALA A 128 1.09 -15.02 6.60
C ALA A 128 0.36 -14.33 5.45
N LEU A 129 -0.15 -13.10 5.68
CA LEU A 129 -0.80 -12.29 4.64
C LEU A 129 0.18 -11.84 3.55
N LEU A 130 1.36 -11.36 3.95
CA LEU A 130 2.39 -10.94 2.99
C LEU A 130 2.84 -12.11 2.09
N THR A 131 2.98 -13.31 2.66
CA THR A 131 3.33 -14.52 1.88
C THR A 131 2.23 -14.86 0.88
N LYS A 132 0.95 -14.75 1.25
CA LYS A 132 -0.17 -14.93 0.31
C LYS A 132 -0.09 -13.90 -0.81
N ALA A 133 0.09 -12.61 -0.49
CA ALA A 133 0.23 -11.56 -1.48
C ALA A 133 1.40 -11.78 -2.46
N ILE A 134 2.54 -12.31 -1.97
CA ILE A 134 3.70 -12.66 -2.80
C ILE A 134 3.37 -13.83 -3.74
N SER A 135 2.67 -14.86 -3.27
CA SER A 135 2.39 -16.07 -4.04
C SER A 135 1.21 -15.94 -5.02
N THR A 136 0.42 -14.87 -4.91
CA THR A 136 -0.75 -14.66 -5.77
C THR A 136 -0.31 -14.32 -7.20
N GLN A 137 -0.72 -15.14 -8.18
CA GLN A 137 -0.35 -14.97 -9.60
C GLN A 137 -0.91 -13.66 -10.21
N LEU A 138 -2.01 -13.14 -9.68
CA LEU A 138 -2.61 -11.88 -10.10
C LEU A 138 -1.88 -10.64 -9.54
N ASN A 139 -0.88 -10.83 -8.67
CA ASN A 139 -0.08 -9.74 -8.15
C ASN A 139 0.99 -9.33 -9.17
N ASP A 140 0.71 -8.30 -9.94
CA ASP A 140 1.63 -7.69 -10.90
C ASP A 140 2.72 -6.83 -10.23
N ARG A 141 2.64 -6.63 -8.90
CA ARG A 141 3.55 -5.79 -8.09
C ARG A 141 4.11 -6.54 -6.89
N GLN A 142 4.52 -7.79 -7.09
CA GLN A 142 5.05 -8.64 -6.01
C GLN A 142 6.21 -7.99 -5.23
N TRP A 143 6.99 -7.09 -5.85
CA TRP A 143 8.06 -6.35 -5.18
C TRP A 143 7.57 -5.50 -4.00
N LEU A 144 6.30 -5.04 -4.00
CA LEU A 144 5.70 -4.33 -2.85
C LEU A 144 5.60 -5.27 -1.64
N ALA A 145 4.97 -6.43 -1.83
CA ALA A 145 4.77 -7.41 -0.78
C ALA A 145 6.11 -8.01 -0.29
N LEU A 146 7.05 -8.26 -1.20
CA LEU A 146 8.41 -8.69 -0.85
C LEU A 146 9.13 -7.63 0.01
N THR A 147 9.00 -6.35 -0.33
CA THR A 147 9.63 -5.28 0.46
C THR A 147 9.00 -5.19 1.85
N ASN A 148 7.67 -5.30 1.96
CA ASN A 148 6.98 -5.29 3.25
C ASN A 148 7.32 -6.55 4.08
N ALA A 149 7.44 -7.72 3.47
CA ALA A 149 7.92 -8.93 4.13
C ALA A 149 9.36 -8.78 4.64
N GLY A 150 10.22 -8.14 3.84
CA GLY A 150 11.58 -7.79 4.26
C GLY A 150 11.60 -6.88 5.49
N ARG A 151 10.77 -5.83 5.52
CA ARG A 151 10.63 -4.95 6.69
C ARG A 151 10.11 -5.69 7.91
N CYS A 152 9.12 -6.55 7.74
CA CYS A 152 8.58 -7.40 8.80
C CYS A 152 9.68 -8.30 9.39
N GLN A 153 10.45 -8.99 8.56
CA GLN A 153 11.58 -9.83 8.98
C GLN A 153 12.67 -9.01 9.69
N TYR A 154 12.93 -7.79 9.21
CA TYR A 154 13.88 -6.90 9.87
C TYR A 154 13.42 -6.49 11.28
N ALA A 155 12.14 -6.15 11.44
CA ALA A 155 11.53 -5.84 12.72
C ALA A 155 11.56 -7.02 13.71
N MET A 156 11.50 -8.26 13.19
CA MET A 156 11.69 -9.50 13.97
C MET A 156 13.17 -9.78 14.31
N GLY A 157 14.12 -8.93 13.90
CA GLY A 157 15.56 -9.15 14.07
C GLY A 157 16.17 -10.14 13.06
N GLN A 158 15.41 -10.64 12.11
CA GLN A 158 15.82 -11.63 11.11
C GLN A 158 16.51 -10.96 9.90
N LYS A 159 17.65 -10.28 10.15
CA LYS A 159 18.32 -9.42 9.16
C LYS A 159 18.67 -10.13 7.85
N GLN A 160 19.09 -11.40 7.92
CA GLN A 160 19.48 -12.16 6.73
C GLN A 160 18.26 -12.50 5.85
N SER A 161 17.14 -12.87 6.46
CA SER A 161 15.87 -13.08 5.77
C SER A 161 15.37 -11.78 5.14
N ALA A 162 15.42 -10.66 5.87
CA ALA A 162 15.08 -9.34 5.36
C ALA A 162 15.86 -8.98 4.10
N LYS A 163 17.20 -9.14 4.14
CA LYS A 163 18.08 -8.91 2.98
C LYS A 163 17.71 -9.78 1.78
N SER A 164 17.31 -11.05 2.01
CA SER A 164 16.84 -11.93 0.94
C SER A 164 15.57 -11.43 0.29
N TYR A 165 14.58 -11.00 1.07
CA TYR A 165 13.33 -10.44 0.55
C TYR A 165 13.56 -9.15 -0.26
N PHE A 166 14.39 -8.23 0.22
CA PHE A 166 14.71 -7.00 -0.53
C PHE A 166 15.45 -7.29 -1.84
N LYS A 167 16.36 -8.28 -1.87
CA LYS A 167 17.00 -8.72 -3.11
C LYS A 167 15.98 -9.27 -4.10
N GLN A 168 15.05 -10.12 -3.66
CA GLN A 168 13.98 -10.63 -4.51
C GLN A 168 13.10 -9.50 -5.06
N ALA A 169 12.75 -8.50 -4.24
CA ALA A 169 12.02 -7.32 -4.69
C ALA A 169 12.78 -6.59 -5.81
N LEU A 170 14.08 -6.39 -5.65
CA LEU A 170 14.94 -5.73 -6.65
C LEU A 170 15.23 -6.60 -7.89
N MET A 171 15.05 -7.92 -7.84
CA MET A 171 15.08 -8.77 -9.04
C MET A 171 13.84 -8.56 -9.90
N LEU A 172 12.68 -8.27 -9.29
CA LEU A 172 11.43 -7.99 -10.00
C LEU A 172 11.30 -6.53 -10.45
N ASN A 173 11.81 -5.60 -9.65
CA ASN A 173 11.86 -4.18 -9.97
C ASN A 173 13.19 -3.59 -9.45
N GLU A 174 14.18 -3.55 -10.32
CA GLU A 174 15.54 -3.12 -9.98
C GLU A 174 15.65 -1.65 -9.55
N ALA A 175 14.70 -0.82 -9.96
CA ALA A 175 14.63 0.61 -9.69
C ALA A 175 13.66 0.97 -8.55
N TYR A 176 13.18 -0.01 -7.77
CA TYR A 176 12.20 0.25 -6.70
C TYR A 176 12.84 0.97 -5.50
N PRO A 177 12.56 2.29 -5.30
CA PRO A 177 13.28 3.09 -4.32
C PRO A 177 13.19 2.57 -2.88
N PRO A 178 12.02 2.11 -2.37
CA PRO A 178 11.94 1.59 -1.02
C PRO A 178 12.88 0.40 -0.75
N ALA A 179 12.99 -0.56 -1.67
CA ALA A 179 13.89 -1.70 -1.48
C ALA A 179 15.36 -1.30 -1.59
N LEU A 180 15.70 -0.31 -2.44
CA LEU A 180 17.05 0.23 -2.54
C LEU A 180 17.48 0.92 -1.24
N LEU A 181 16.59 1.67 -0.58
CA LEU A 181 16.84 2.28 0.73
C LEU A 181 17.13 1.24 1.80
N GLU A 182 16.31 0.20 1.89
CA GLU A 182 16.50 -0.87 2.86
C GLU A 182 17.83 -1.60 2.63
N MET A 183 18.18 -1.85 1.35
CA MET A 183 19.46 -2.48 1.01
C MET A 183 20.66 -1.59 1.29
N GLN A 184 20.57 -0.27 1.08
CA GLN A 184 21.59 0.69 1.49
C GLN A 184 21.85 0.61 2.99
N ALA A 185 20.77 0.73 3.79
CA ALA A 185 20.85 0.73 5.25
C ALA A 185 21.42 -0.58 5.81
N ILE A 186 20.90 -1.72 5.36
CA ILE A 186 21.37 -3.05 5.80
C ILE A 186 22.83 -3.29 5.40
N SER A 187 23.21 -2.93 4.17
CA SER A 187 24.59 -3.10 3.70
C SER A 187 25.57 -2.27 4.52
N TYR A 188 25.21 -1.02 4.84
CA TYR A 188 26.02 -0.19 5.73
C TYR A 188 26.16 -0.82 7.11
N GLN A 189 25.05 -1.25 7.73
CA GLN A 189 25.07 -1.87 9.07
C GLN A 189 25.88 -3.17 9.14
N ASN A 190 25.99 -3.88 8.01
CA ASN A 190 26.79 -5.10 7.90
C ASN A 190 28.28 -4.84 7.56
N GLY A 191 28.70 -3.56 7.41
CA GLY A 191 30.04 -3.20 6.99
C GLY A 191 30.30 -3.40 5.49
N GLU A 192 29.28 -3.70 4.71
CA GLU A 192 29.37 -3.89 3.25
C GLU A 192 29.31 -2.52 2.54
N TYR A 193 30.27 -1.63 2.83
CA TYR A 193 30.21 -0.21 2.44
C TYR A 193 30.18 0.02 0.93
N LEU A 194 30.89 -0.78 0.13
CA LEU A 194 30.82 -0.68 -1.33
C LEU A 194 29.42 -1.04 -1.86
N ALA A 195 28.77 -2.04 -1.27
CA ALA A 195 27.39 -2.38 -1.63
C ALA A 195 26.42 -1.27 -1.21
N ALA A 196 26.57 -0.72 0.00
CA ALA A 196 25.75 0.41 0.46
C ALA A 196 25.85 1.62 -0.48
N LYS A 197 27.07 1.96 -0.94
CA LYS A 197 27.29 3.00 -1.94
C LYS A 197 26.61 2.68 -3.26
N ALA A 198 26.71 1.47 -3.76
CA ALA A 198 26.08 1.05 -5.01
C ALA A 198 24.55 1.15 -4.94
N TYR A 199 23.92 0.75 -3.83
CA TYR A 199 22.47 0.89 -3.63
C TYR A 199 22.05 2.37 -3.56
N LEU A 200 22.84 3.22 -2.90
CA LEU A 200 22.58 4.66 -2.88
C LEU A 200 22.63 5.25 -4.29
N GLN A 201 23.64 4.91 -5.09
CA GLN A 201 23.75 5.40 -6.48
C GLN A 201 22.56 4.97 -7.34
N ARG A 202 22.13 3.71 -7.21
CA ARG A 202 20.90 3.22 -7.89
C ARG A 202 19.65 3.97 -7.42
N TYR A 203 19.51 4.23 -6.12
CA TYR A 203 18.41 5.02 -5.60
C TYR A 203 18.38 6.42 -6.21
N LEU A 204 19.52 7.11 -6.23
CA LEU A 204 19.64 8.48 -6.74
C LEU A 204 19.46 8.60 -8.26
N SER A 205 19.50 7.49 -9.01
CA SER A 205 19.15 7.50 -10.43
C SER A 205 17.62 7.56 -10.68
N VAL A 206 16.80 7.33 -9.66
CA VAL A 206 15.32 7.21 -9.78
C VAL A 206 14.54 8.02 -8.74
N ALA A 207 15.20 8.59 -7.76
CA ALA A 207 14.58 9.36 -6.69
C ALA A 207 15.53 10.42 -6.13
N ASP A 208 14.96 11.44 -5.49
CA ASP A 208 15.71 12.52 -4.84
C ASP A 208 16.29 12.07 -3.49
N TYR A 209 17.26 12.84 -3.00
CA TYR A 209 17.80 12.66 -1.65
C TYR A 209 16.71 12.74 -0.59
N THR A 210 16.83 11.88 0.42
CA THR A 210 16.14 12.01 1.72
C THR A 210 17.18 12.28 2.82
N ALA A 211 16.73 12.74 3.98
CA ALA A 211 17.63 12.87 5.13
C ALA A 211 18.36 11.56 5.45
N GLY A 212 17.63 10.44 5.43
CA GLY A 212 18.20 9.10 5.67
C GLY A 212 19.24 8.69 4.62
N THR A 213 19.00 8.94 3.33
CA THR A 213 19.98 8.61 2.27
C THR A 213 21.24 9.43 2.38
N LEU A 214 21.13 10.72 2.71
CA LEU A 214 22.29 11.58 2.95
C LEU A 214 23.06 11.15 4.19
N TRP A 215 22.38 10.79 5.26
CA TRP A 215 22.99 10.28 6.48
C TRP A 215 23.79 8.99 6.23
N PHE A 216 23.15 7.96 5.67
CA PHE A 216 23.85 6.70 5.37
C PHE A 216 24.93 6.87 4.28
N GLY A 217 24.70 7.75 3.29
CA GLY A 217 25.71 8.09 2.29
C GLY A 217 26.95 8.71 2.93
N MET A 218 26.77 9.70 3.79
CA MET A 218 27.86 10.33 4.54
C MET A 218 28.66 9.31 5.37
N GLN A 219 27.98 8.47 6.11
CA GLN A 219 28.62 7.45 6.93
C GLN A 219 29.36 6.41 6.08
N THR A 220 28.77 6.00 4.98
CA THR A 220 29.35 5.06 4.02
C THR A 220 30.64 5.62 3.41
N GLU A 221 30.61 6.87 2.95
CA GLU A 221 31.80 7.51 2.35
C GLU A 221 32.91 7.75 3.37
N ARG A 222 32.58 8.06 4.62
CA ARG A 222 33.55 8.12 5.72
C ARG A 222 34.25 6.75 5.94
N ALA A 223 33.44 5.67 5.99
CA ALA A 223 33.99 4.32 6.17
C ALA A 223 34.87 3.86 4.99
N LEU A 224 34.63 4.39 3.80
CA LEU A 224 35.45 4.16 2.60
C LEU A 224 36.64 5.10 2.48
N GLY A 225 36.83 6.03 3.43
CA GLY A 225 37.92 7.03 3.40
C GLY A 225 37.69 8.22 2.47
N ASN A 226 36.50 8.35 1.87
CA ASN A 226 36.14 9.45 0.95
C ASN A 226 35.66 10.68 1.72
N ILE A 227 36.53 11.29 2.51
CA ILE A 227 36.17 12.38 3.43
C ILE A 227 35.57 13.60 2.72
N SER A 228 36.03 13.91 1.51
CA SER A 228 35.48 15.05 0.72
C SER A 228 34.00 14.84 0.40
N LEU A 229 33.63 13.69 -0.13
CA LEU A 229 32.24 13.35 -0.49
C LEU A 229 31.36 13.20 0.77
N ALA A 230 31.90 12.68 1.86
CA ALA A 230 31.19 12.61 3.13
C ALA A 230 30.83 14.02 3.66
N LYS A 231 31.74 14.99 3.54
CA LYS A 231 31.46 16.40 3.90
C LYS A 231 30.42 17.04 2.98
N GLU A 232 30.41 16.68 1.70
CA GLU A 232 29.38 17.16 0.76
C GLU A 232 27.99 16.64 1.16
N TYR A 233 27.85 15.34 1.45
CA TYR A 233 26.59 14.79 1.94
C TYR A 233 26.16 15.40 3.27
N GLN A 234 27.11 15.66 4.17
CA GLN A 234 26.83 16.37 5.44
C GLN A 234 26.26 17.76 5.20
N LYS A 235 26.87 18.53 4.30
CA LYS A 235 26.41 19.86 3.92
C LYS A 235 25.00 19.80 3.33
N LEU A 236 24.77 18.93 2.35
CA LEU A 236 23.44 18.72 1.74
C LEU A 236 22.38 18.33 2.76
N LEU A 237 22.72 17.50 3.75
CA LEU A 237 21.79 17.10 4.82
C LEU A 237 21.35 18.29 5.64
N VAL A 238 22.28 19.14 6.07
CA VAL A 238 21.96 20.33 6.87
C VAL A 238 21.21 21.39 6.06
N GLU A 239 21.57 21.58 4.79
CA GLU A 239 20.94 22.58 3.91
C GLU A 239 19.52 22.18 3.48
N LYS A 240 19.34 20.91 3.06
CA LYS A 240 18.05 20.46 2.53
C LYS A 240 17.08 19.95 3.60
N PHE A 241 17.60 19.43 4.71
CA PHE A 241 16.80 18.79 5.75
C PHE A 241 17.16 19.26 7.17
N PRO A 242 17.20 20.58 7.44
CA PRO A 242 17.72 21.14 8.70
C PRO A 242 16.97 20.67 9.95
N PHE A 243 15.71 20.29 9.81
CA PHE A 243 14.85 19.87 10.92
C PHE A 243 14.73 18.34 11.05
N SER A 244 15.42 17.58 10.21
CA SER A 244 15.41 16.11 10.30
C SER A 244 16.16 15.63 11.57
N ASP A 245 15.83 14.44 12.03
CA ASP A 245 16.51 13.83 13.17
C ASP A 245 17.98 13.53 12.84
N GLU A 246 18.29 13.22 11.58
CA GLU A 246 19.64 13.02 11.08
C GLU A 246 20.49 14.29 11.18
N ALA A 247 19.93 15.45 10.81
CA ALA A 247 20.62 16.74 10.94
C ALA A 247 20.80 17.15 12.42
N LYS A 248 19.80 16.89 13.27
CA LYS A 248 19.90 17.12 14.73
C LYS A 248 21.00 16.27 15.37
N ARG A 249 21.18 15.02 14.94
CA ARG A 249 22.27 14.14 15.41
C ARG A 249 23.65 14.72 15.08
N LEU A 250 23.81 15.38 13.92
CA LEU A 250 25.06 16.08 13.60
C LEU A 250 25.33 17.25 14.52
N ALA A 251 24.31 18.04 14.88
CA ALA A 251 24.45 19.17 15.79
C ALA A 251 24.76 18.76 17.24
N GLY A 252 24.34 17.55 17.64
CA GLY A 252 24.63 16.96 18.97
C GLY A 252 26.02 16.33 19.08
N VAL A 253 26.68 16.05 17.97
CA VAL A 253 28.07 15.55 17.92
C VAL A 253 28.99 16.76 17.82
N LYS A 254 29.40 17.31 18.99
CA LYS A 254 30.46 18.32 19.05
C LYS A 254 31.74 17.68 18.53
N ASP A 255 32.28 18.30 17.48
CA ASP A 255 33.62 18.15 16.94
C ASP A 255 34.12 16.76 16.50
N PHE A 256 34.17 16.62 15.17
CA PHE A 256 35.16 15.73 14.54
C PHE A 256 36.02 16.52 13.56
#